data_4eba43a10e08d7b60464dd0e48796123
#
_entry.id   4eba43a10e08d7b60464dd0e48796123
#
_cell.length_a   1.000
_cell.length_b   1.000
_cell.length_c   1.000
_cell.angle_alpha   90.00
_cell.angle_beta   90.00
_cell.angle_gamma   90.00
#
_symmetry.space_group_name_H-M   'P 1'
#
loop_
_entity.id
_entity.type
_entity.pdbx_description
1 polymer ?
#
loop_
_entity_poly.entity_id
_entity_poly.type
_entity_poly.pdbx_seq_one_letter_code
_entity_poly.pdbx_strand_id
1 'polypeptide(L)'
;MRLEEAFAEVVDGVAAEEPVDNRALDAAAAGVGARGACCPEGAPQPRKRALRKLLLRERAEPAPGERASIDTRIAHRVVAAPAFVQSETVLIYLSFASEVETRGIIRAAWELGKAVALPRVCAAHSLRWYRVDSLDGLRVSSFGIKEPPPHEEREVIPGSAPGHVAIVPGLAFDRQGFRLGYGGGFYDVFLAGFPGVSIGLCRERQLCASLDDLGVIDPHDRRVDFVVTEQRVVSSASPASIVG
;
A
#
# COMPACT_ATOMS: atom_id res chain seq x y z
N MET A 1 18.14 8.03 -10.12
CA MET A 1 17.90 6.86 -10.99
C MET A 1 16.39 6.69 -11.12
N ARG A 2 15.86 6.55 -12.32
CA ARG A 2 14.43 6.31 -12.54
C ARG A 2 14.15 4.83 -12.35
N LEU A 3 12.92 4.47 -12.00
CA LEU A 3 12.53 3.07 -11.75
C LEU A 3 12.84 2.15 -12.94
N GLU A 4 12.68 2.67 -14.17
CA GLU A 4 12.98 1.97 -15.41
C GLU A 4 14.49 1.68 -15.58
N GLU A 5 15.36 2.63 -15.17
CA GLU A 5 16.82 2.45 -15.21
C GLU A 5 17.28 1.41 -14.19
N ALA A 6 16.70 1.47 -12.98
CA ALA A 6 16.96 0.50 -11.93
C ALA A 6 16.49 -0.92 -12.29
N PHE A 7 15.42 -1.02 -13.08
CA PHE A 7 14.89 -2.30 -13.57
C PHE A 7 15.80 -2.92 -14.64
N ALA A 8 16.39 -2.11 -15.54
CA ALA A 8 17.34 -2.59 -16.54
C ALA A 8 18.56 -3.25 -15.87
N GLU A 9 19.11 -2.68 -14.81
CA GLU A 9 20.21 -3.28 -14.04
C GLU A 9 19.81 -4.62 -13.40
N VAL A 10 18.56 -4.76 -12.94
CA VAL A 10 18.06 -6.02 -12.35
C VAL A 10 17.88 -7.12 -13.40
N VAL A 11 17.47 -6.78 -14.62
CA VAL A 11 17.28 -7.75 -15.72
C VAL A 11 18.64 -8.29 -16.20
N ASP A 12 19.64 -7.45 -16.27
CA ASP A 12 21.00 -7.81 -16.72
C ASP A 12 21.82 -8.51 -15.60
N GLY A 13 21.49 -8.24 -14.32
CA GLY A 13 22.20 -8.75 -13.15
C GLY A 13 21.67 -10.05 -12.51
N VAL A 14 20.54 -10.60 -12.97
CA VAL A 14 19.93 -11.81 -12.38
C VAL A 14 20.78 -13.08 -12.56
N ALA A 15 21.89 -13.00 -13.28
CA ALA A 15 22.79 -14.16 -13.51
C ALA A 15 23.79 -14.45 -12.36
N ALA A 16 23.98 -13.57 -11.39
CA ALA A 16 24.95 -13.80 -10.31
C ALA A 16 24.68 -12.93 -9.07
N GLU A 17 24.07 -13.47 -8.00
CA GLU A 17 24.39 -13.07 -6.62
C GLU A 17 23.71 -13.95 -5.58
N GLU A 18 24.45 -14.29 -4.52
CA GLU A 18 24.03 -15.07 -3.36
C GLU A 18 22.97 -14.37 -2.48
N PRO A 19 22.16 -15.10 -1.69
CA PRO A 19 21.02 -14.54 -0.95
C PRO A 19 21.47 -13.72 0.27
N VAL A 20 21.09 -12.46 0.31
CA VAL A 20 21.19 -11.63 1.53
C VAL A 20 20.06 -11.99 2.49
N ASP A 21 20.43 -12.22 3.75
CA ASP A 21 19.57 -12.63 4.86
C ASP A 21 18.44 -11.59 5.13
N ASN A 22 17.25 -11.89 4.65
CA ASN A 22 16.01 -11.09 4.88
C ASN A 22 15.10 -11.78 5.92
N ARG A 23 15.67 -12.43 6.94
CA ARG A 23 14.93 -13.24 7.93
C ARG A 23 13.72 -12.54 8.57
N ALA A 24 13.74 -11.22 8.73
CA ALA A 24 12.60 -10.49 9.30
C ALA A 24 11.42 -10.33 8.33
N LEU A 25 11.69 -10.17 7.02
CA LEU A 25 10.66 -10.05 5.99
C LEU A 25 10.23 -11.43 5.46
N ASP A 26 11.15 -12.39 5.35
CA ASP A 26 10.85 -13.77 4.98
C ASP A 26 10.16 -14.52 6.13
N ALA A 27 10.45 -14.21 7.40
CA ALA A 27 9.70 -14.72 8.56
C ALA A 27 8.26 -14.18 8.59
N ALA A 28 8.04 -12.92 8.18
CA ALA A 28 6.71 -12.37 8.02
C ALA A 28 5.91 -13.05 6.90
N ALA A 29 6.57 -13.47 5.82
CA ALA A 29 5.96 -14.22 4.72
C ALA A 29 5.82 -15.73 5.01
N ALA A 30 6.71 -16.31 5.83
CA ALA A 30 6.75 -17.75 6.14
C ALA A 30 5.90 -18.15 7.36
N GLY A 31 5.50 -17.20 8.21
CA GLY A 31 4.76 -17.45 9.46
C GLY A 31 3.27 -17.79 9.28
N VAL A 32 2.73 -17.81 8.07
CA VAL A 32 1.39 -18.30 7.79
C VAL A 32 1.50 -19.76 7.39
N GLY A 33 1.34 -20.63 8.39
CA GLY A 33 1.43 -22.07 8.25
C GLY A 33 0.59 -22.61 7.10
N ALA A 34 1.24 -23.36 6.26
CA ALA A 34 0.66 -24.13 5.18
C ALA A 34 -0.40 -25.10 5.72
N ARG A 35 -1.65 -24.85 5.41
CA ARG A 35 -2.69 -25.86 5.07
C ARG A 35 -4.00 -25.16 4.68
N GLY A 36 -4.25 -25.12 3.39
CA GLY A 36 -5.50 -24.65 2.81
C GLY A 36 -5.28 -24.22 1.36
N ALA A 37 -5.37 -25.19 0.46
CA ALA A 37 -5.20 -24.98 -0.97
C ALA A 37 -6.22 -23.98 -1.51
N CYS A 38 -5.74 -22.93 -2.12
CA CYS A 38 -6.20 -22.39 -3.39
C CYS A 38 -5.34 -21.16 -3.76
N CYS A 39 -4.07 -21.38 -4.11
CA CYS A 39 -3.35 -20.50 -5.01
C CYS A 39 -3.00 -21.32 -6.23
N PRO A 40 -3.42 -20.92 -7.45
CA PRO A 40 -2.89 -21.53 -8.65
C PRO A 40 -1.39 -21.28 -8.72
N GLU A 41 -0.69 -22.30 -9.11
CA GLU A 41 0.73 -22.44 -9.33
C GLU A 41 1.41 -21.19 -9.90
N GLY A 42 2.36 -20.66 -9.16
CA GLY A 42 3.30 -19.65 -9.62
C GLY A 42 4.16 -19.20 -8.45
N ALA A 43 5.40 -19.73 -8.36
CA ALA A 43 6.42 -19.10 -7.52
C ALA A 43 6.47 -17.60 -7.86
N PRO A 44 6.62 -16.68 -6.88
CA PRO A 44 6.70 -15.26 -7.18
C PRO A 44 7.78 -15.06 -8.24
N GLN A 45 7.39 -14.50 -9.39
CA GLN A 45 8.28 -14.36 -10.55
C GLN A 45 9.59 -13.76 -10.05
N PRO A 46 10.76 -14.30 -10.41
CA PRO A 46 12.06 -13.81 -9.94
C PRO A 46 12.21 -12.30 -10.09
N ARG A 47 11.63 -11.74 -11.16
CA ARG A 47 11.56 -10.31 -11.42
C ARG A 47 10.83 -9.51 -10.33
N LYS A 48 9.63 -9.94 -9.88
CA LYS A 48 8.88 -9.27 -8.79
C LYS A 48 9.71 -9.23 -7.49
N ARG A 49 10.40 -10.33 -7.18
CA ARG A 49 11.23 -10.43 -5.97
C ARG A 49 12.44 -9.50 -6.02
N ALA A 50 13.15 -9.48 -7.15
CA ALA A 50 14.29 -8.61 -7.36
C ALA A 50 13.90 -7.13 -7.31
N LEU A 51 12.80 -6.76 -7.97
CA LEU A 51 12.29 -5.39 -7.97
C LEU A 51 11.85 -4.93 -6.57
N ARG A 52 11.19 -5.80 -5.78
CA ARG A 52 10.85 -5.49 -4.39
C ARG A 52 12.08 -5.17 -3.55
N LYS A 53 13.15 -5.98 -3.67
CA LYS A 53 14.41 -5.78 -2.95
C LYS A 53 15.05 -4.43 -3.29
N LEU A 54 15.08 -4.09 -4.59
CA LEU A 54 15.59 -2.80 -5.07
C LEU A 54 14.77 -1.64 -4.51
N LEU A 55 13.45 -1.67 -4.66
CA LEU A 55 12.55 -0.61 -4.20
C LEU A 55 12.61 -0.38 -2.68
N LEU A 56 12.80 -1.45 -1.90
CA LEU A 56 12.99 -1.31 -0.46
C LEU A 56 14.27 -0.55 -0.12
N ARG A 57 15.36 -0.79 -0.85
CA ARG A 57 16.63 -0.06 -0.69
C ARG A 57 16.44 1.41 -1.07
N GLU A 58 15.95 1.68 -2.29
CA GLU A 58 15.72 3.06 -2.78
C GLU A 58 14.78 3.85 -1.88
N ARG A 59 13.74 3.21 -1.33
CA ARG A 59 12.80 3.86 -0.41
C ARG A 59 13.46 4.28 0.89
N ALA A 60 14.50 3.58 1.32
CA ALA A 60 15.24 3.85 2.54
C ALA A 60 16.39 4.86 2.37
N GLU A 61 16.88 5.07 1.12
CA GLU A 61 18.04 5.93 0.83
C GLU A 61 17.91 7.40 1.28
N PRO A 62 16.78 8.12 1.05
CA PRO A 62 16.69 9.50 1.46
C PRO A 62 16.83 9.63 2.98
N ALA A 63 17.55 10.67 3.43
CA ALA A 63 17.70 10.95 4.86
C ALA A 63 16.34 11.09 5.56
N PRO A 64 16.23 10.74 6.85
CA PRO A 64 14.95 10.79 7.58
C PRO A 64 14.25 12.14 7.50
N GLY A 65 15.00 13.27 7.58
CA GLY A 65 14.43 14.62 7.45
C GLY A 65 13.88 14.92 6.05
N GLU A 66 14.55 14.45 5.03
CA GLU A 66 14.09 14.58 3.64
C GLU A 66 12.80 13.76 3.42
N ARG A 67 12.77 12.51 3.88
CA ARG A 67 11.56 11.67 3.84
C ARG A 67 10.39 12.35 4.54
N ALA A 68 10.61 12.87 5.75
CA ALA A 68 9.57 13.56 6.51
C ALA A 68 9.01 14.77 5.75
N SER A 69 9.86 15.57 5.12
CA SER A 69 9.44 16.70 4.29
C SER A 69 8.62 16.28 3.07
N ILE A 70 9.04 15.22 2.38
CA ILE A 70 8.31 14.64 1.25
C ILE A 70 6.94 14.12 1.72
N ASP A 71 6.92 13.33 2.78
CA ASP A 71 5.71 12.69 3.30
C ASP A 71 4.70 13.73 3.83
N THR A 72 5.17 14.84 4.39
CA THR A 72 4.31 15.98 4.76
C THR A 72 3.59 16.57 3.54
N ARG A 73 4.29 16.74 2.41
CA ARG A 73 3.66 17.22 1.17
C ARG A 73 2.64 16.23 0.62
N ILE A 74 2.91 14.92 0.70
CA ILE A 74 1.95 13.88 0.34
C ILE A 74 0.71 13.98 1.22
N ALA A 75 0.89 14.08 2.55
CA ALA A 75 -0.21 14.20 3.49
C ALA A 75 -1.11 15.42 3.19
N HIS A 76 -0.52 16.59 2.92
CA HIS A 76 -1.29 17.79 2.55
C HIS A 76 -2.11 17.56 1.27
N ARG A 77 -1.56 16.88 0.24
CA ARG A 77 -2.31 16.57 -0.98
C ARG A 77 -3.46 15.62 -0.75
N VAL A 78 -3.25 14.59 0.08
CA VAL A 78 -4.30 13.62 0.44
C VAL A 78 -5.44 14.33 1.16
N VAL A 79 -5.14 15.13 2.17
CA VAL A 79 -6.15 15.86 2.98
C VAL A 79 -6.94 16.87 2.13
N ALA A 80 -6.32 17.44 1.09
CA ALA A 80 -6.99 18.35 0.14
C ALA A 80 -7.70 17.61 -1.00
N ALA A 81 -7.53 16.30 -1.17
CA ALA A 81 -8.16 15.57 -2.26
C ALA A 81 -9.69 15.48 -2.07
N PRO A 82 -10.51 15.69 -3.12
CA PRO A 82 -11.96 15.64 -3.03
C PRO A 82 -12.49 14.35 -2.38
N ALA A 83 -11.93 13.21 -2.71
CA ALA A 83 -12.30 11.92 -2.14
C ALA A 83 -12.08 11.87 -0.61
N PHE A 84 -10.99 12.47 -0.11
CA PHE A 84 -10.74 12.57 1.32
C PHE A 84 -11.66 13.60 1.98
N VAL A 85 -11.84 14.77 1.37
CA VAL A 85 -12.70 15.85 1.91
C VAL A 85 -14.13 15.35 2.09
N GLN A 86 -14.66 14.64 1.10
CA GLN A 86 -16.04 14.13 1.08
C GLN A 86 -16.22 12.85 1.92
N SER A 87 -15.12 12.20 2.34
CA SER A 87 -15.24 10.97 3.11
C SER A 87 -15.71 11.21 4.54
N GLU A 88 -16.44 10.25 5.09
CA GLU A 88 -16.81 10.16 6.50
C GLU A 88 -15.88 9.20 7.27
N THR A 89 -15.42 8.16 6.58
CA THR A 89 -14.55 7.13 7.15
C THR A 89 -13.30 6.95 6.29
N VAL A 90 -12.14 7.01 6.94
CA VAL A 90 -10.82 6.83 6.34
C VAL A 90 -10.27 5.46 6.78
N LEU A 91 -10.20 4.52 5.84
CA LEU A 91 -9.53 3.24 5.99
C LEU A 91 -8.06 3.45 5.62
N ILE A 92 -7.14 3.35 6.57
CA ILE A 92 -5.75 3.75 6.36
C ILE A 92 -4.77 2.79 7.05
N TYR A 93 -3.66 2.48 6.39
CA TYR A 93 -2.57 1.76 7.03
C TYR A 93 -1.81 2.64 8.02
N LEU A 94 -1.24 2.04 9.06
CA LEU A 94 -0.28 2.73 9.91
C LEU A 94 1.12 2.47 9.36
N SER A 95 1.80 3.53 8.93
CA SER A 95 3.11 3.47 8.30
C SER A 95 4.14 2.73 9.15
N PHE A 96 4.89 1.85 8.52
CA PHE A 96 5.95 1.05 9.10
C PHE A 96 7.27 1.24 8.33
N ALA A 97 8.39 1.26 9.04
CA ALA A 97 9.74 1.41 8.48
C ALA A 97 9.88 2.63 7.56
N SER A 98 10.17 2.42 6.27
CA SER A 98 10.36 3.49 5.28
C SER A 98 9.12 3.82 4.45
N GLU A 99 7.93 3.31 4.81
CA GLU A 99 6.67 3.67 4.15
C GLU A 99 6.39 5.18 4.20
N VAL A 100 5.53 5.66 3.29
CA VAL A 100 5.02 7.03 3.38
C VAL A 100 4.29 7.19 4.72
N GLU A 101 4.67 8.23 5.48
CA GLU A 101 4.19 8.46 6.83
C GLU A 101 2.71 8.86 6.83
N THR A 102 1.88 8.09 7.55
CA THR A 102 0.41 8.26 7.56
C THR A 102 -0.14 8.90 8.83
N ARG A 103 0.65 9.02 9.91
CA ARG A 103 0.16 9.58 11.18
C ARG A 103 -0.33 11.02 11.04
N GLY A 104 0.26 11.80 10.13
CA GLY A 104 -0.21 13.15 9.80
C GLY A 104 -1.61 13.14 9.19
N ILE A 105 -1.87 12.21 8.25
CA ILE A 105 -3.19 12.05 7.62
C ILE A 105 -4.22 11.56 8.64
N ILE A 106 -3.84 10.62 9.51
CA ILE A 106 -4.70 10.10 10.57
C ILE A 106 -5.13 11.22 11.52
N ARG A 107 -4.18 12.04 11.99
CA ARG A 107 -4.50 13.18 12.87
C ARG A 107 -5.42 14.18 12.20
N ALA A 108 -5.12 14.56 10.96
CA ALA A 108 -5.99 15.45 10.19
C ALA A 108 -7.40 14.90 10.01
N ALA A 109 -7.56 13.58 9.79
CA ALA A 109 -8.86 12.94 9.72
C ALA A 109 -9.63 13.10 11.04
N TRP A 110 -9.01 12.84 12.18
CA TRP A 110 -9.64 13.05 13.49
C TRP A 110 -10.01 14.51 13.75
N GLU A 111 -9.12 15.46 13.45
CA GLU A 111 -9.37 16.91 13.61
C GLU A 111 -10.57 17.38 12.76
N LEU A 112 -10.78 16.74 11.60
CA LEU A 112 -11.92 16.96 10.72
C LEU A 112 -13.19 16.17 11.11
N GLY A 113 -13.17 15.46 12.25
CA GLY A 113 -14.31 14.69 12.75
C GLY A 113 -14.58 13.38 11.98
N LYS A 114 -13.63 12.92 11.15
CA LYS A 114 -13.79 11.68 10.38
C LYS A 114 -13.49 10.46 11.24
N ALA A 115 -14.21 9.36 10.99
CA ALA A 115 -13.85 8.06 11.54
C ALA A 115 -12.57 7.55 10.88
N VAL A 116 -11.64 6.99 11.67
CA VAL A 116 -10.42 6.36 11.16
C VAL A 116 -10.45 4.89 11.53
N ALA A 117 -10.19 4.01 10.56
CA ALA A 117 -10.03 2.60 10.78
C ALA A 117 -8.67 2.11 10.28
N LEU A 118 -7.99 1.34 11.13
CA LEU A 118 -6.73 0.69 10.81
C LEU A 118 -6.95 -0.78 10.46
N PRO A 119 -6.15 -1.35 9.55
CA PRO A 119 -6.24 -2.74 9.18
C PRO A 119 -5.61 -3.64 10.24
N ARG A 120 -6.17 -4.82 10.36
CA ARG A 120 -5.58 -5.96 11.04
C ARG A 120 -5.47 -7.12 10.06
N VAL A 121 -4.29 -7.71 9.99
CA VAL A 121 -4.05 -8.90 9.17
C VAL A 121 -4.78 -10.10 9.78
N CYS A 122 -5.53 -10.81 8.94
CA CYS A 122 -6.25 -12.02 9.28
C CYS A 122 -5.85 -13.19 8.36
N ALA A 123 -6.38 -14.37 8.66
CA ALA A 123 -6.16 -15.55 7.83
C ALA A 123 -6.69 -15.36 6.40
N ALA A 124 -6.26 -16.22 5.48
CA ALA A 124 -6.67 -16.20 4.07
C ALA A 124 -6.43 -14.87 3.35
N HIS A 125 -5.30 -14.22 3.62
CA HIS A 125 -4.90 -12.94 3.01
C HIS A 125 -5.94 -11.82 3.15
N SER A 126 -6.76 -11.85 4.21
CA SER A 126 -7.81 -10.87 4.45
C SER A 126 -7.39 -9.77 5.44
N LEU A 127 -8.00 -8.60 5.29
CA LEU A 127 -7.89 -7.48 6.20
C LEU A 127 -9.24 -7.25 6.88
N ARG A 128 -9.23 -7.15 8.23
CA ARG A 128 -10.36 -6.62 9.00
C ARG A 128 -9.99 -5.22 9.48
N TRP A 129 -10.95 -4.33 9.50
CA TRP A 129 -10.74 -2.92 9.81
C TRP A 129 -11.38 -2.57 11.13
N TYR A 130 -10.64 -1.86 11.97
CA TYR A 130 -11.14 -1.48 13.30
C TYR A 130 -11.00 0.01 13.52
N ARG A 131 -12.09 0.65 13.93
CA ARG A 131 -12.09 2.07 14.30
C ARG A 131 -11.14 2.31 15.47
N VAL A 132 -10.33 3.36 15.31
CA VAL A 132 -9.40 3.84 16.34
C VAL A 132 -9.61 5.33 16.57
N ASP A 133 -9.62 5.71 17.85
CA ASP A 133 -9.75 7.11 18.28
C ASP A 133 -8.40 7.66 18.78
N SER A 134 -7.39 6.80 18.93
CA SER A 134 -5.98 7.14 19.19
C SER A 134 -5.07 6.05 18.62
N LEU A 135 -3.76 6.30 18.59
CA LEU A 135 -2.75 5.29 18.25
C LEU A 135 -2.19 4.55 19.46
N ASP A 136 -2.76 4.80 20.64
CA ASP A 136 -2.42 4.08 21.86
C ASP A 136 -3.09 2.71 21.91
N GLY A 137 -2.51 1.78 22.65
CA GLY A 137 -3.08 0.44 22.81
C GLY A 137 -2.98 -0.47 21.60
N LEU A 138 -2.35 -0.02 20.49
CA LEU A 138 -2.05 -0.89 19.37
C LEU A 138 -1.07 -1.99 19.77
N ARG A 139 -1.24 -3.19 19.22
CA ARG A 139 -0.40 -4.36 19.52
C ARG A 139 0.50 -4.68 18.31
N VAL A 140 1.73 -5.07 18.59
CA VAL A 140 2.65 -5.52 17.54
C VAL A 140 2.22 -6.91 17.08
N SER A 141 1.94 -7.05 15.79
CA SER A 141 1.60 -8.32 15.15
C SER A 141 2.85 -9.18 14.91
N SER A 142 2.65 -10.42 14.45
CA SER A 142 3.74 -11.30 14.01
C SER A 142 4.56 -10.73 12.83
N PHE A 143 4.02 -9.75 12.12
CA PHE A 143 4.69 -9.03 11.05
C PHE A 143 5.49 -7.81 11.52
N GLY A 144 5.56 -7.55 12.84
CA GLY A 144 6.21 -6.37 13.41
C GLY A 144 5.45 -5.06 13.22
N ILE A 145 4.22 -5.12 12.69
CA ILE A 145 3.36 -3.96 12.43
C ILE A 145 2.44 -3.74 13.62
N LYS A 146 2.23 -2.48 14.01
CA LYS A 146 1.25 -2.13 15.04
C LYS A 146 -0.16 -2.19 14.47
N GLU A 147 -1.00 -3.02 15.06
CA GLU A 147 -2.39 -3.27 14.64
C GLU A 147 -3.36 -3.03 15.80
N PRO A 148 -4.61 -2.63 15.52
CA PRO A 148 -5.64 -2.54 16.54
C PRO A 148 -5.95 -3.92 17.12
N PRO A 149 -6.24 -4.05 18.44
CA PRO A 149 -6.79 -5.28 18.98
C PRO A 149 -8.16 -5.55 18.36
N PRO A 150 -8.54 -6.83 18.16
CA PRO A 150 -9.86 -7.14 17.63
C PRO A 150 -10.93 -6.76 18.67
N HIS A 151 -11.95 -6.03 18.22
CA HIS A 151 -13.07 -5.60 19.04
C HIS A 151 -14.32 -5.48 18.16
N GLU A 152 -15.31 -6.32 18.37
CA GLU A 152 -16.48 -6.45 17.49
C GLU A 152 -17.22 -5.12 17.27
N GLU A 153 -17.44 -4.36 18.36
CA GLU A 153 -18.14 -3.06 18.30
C GLU A 153 -17.35 -1.96 17.56
N ARG A 154 -16.05 -2.17 17.32
CA ARG A 154 -15.17 -1.25 16.59
C ARG A 154 -14.87 -1.72 15.17
N GLU A 155 -15.39 -2.86 14.78
CA GLU A 155 -15.17 -3.37 13.44
C GLU A 155 -15.91 -2.50 12.42
N VAL A 156 -15.18 -2.09 11.37
CA VAL A 156 -15.68 -1.35 10.23
C VAL A 156 -15.73 -2.28 9.04
N ILE A 157 -16.91 -2.46 8.45
CA ILE A 157 -17.06 -3.21 7.21
C ILE A 157 -16.85 -2.24 6.06
N PRO A 158 -15.79 -2.39 5.25
CA PRO A 158 -15.51 -1.49 4.13
C PRO A 158 -16.68 -1.44 3.14
N GLY A 159 -17.13 -0.23 2.81
CA GLY A 159 -18.22 -0.04 1.87
C GLY A 159 -19.63 -0.31 2.41
N SER A 160 -19.79 -0.60 3.71
CA SER A 160 -21.12 -0.77 4.33
C SER A 160 -21.95 0.51 4.38
N ALA A 161 -21.29 1.66 4.23
CA ALA A 161 -21.90 2.97 4.11
C ALA A 161 -21.21 3.79 3.02
N PRO A 162 -21.87 4.81 2.43
CA PRO A 162 -21.20 5.75 1.56
C PRO A 162 -20.11 6.54 2.32
N GLY A 163 -19.23 7.20 1.60
CA GLY A 163 -18.20 8.06 2.20
C GLY A 163 -16.98 7.30 2.79
N HIS A 164 -16.75 6.05 2.42
CA HIS A 164 -15.50 5.37 2.74
C HIS A 164 -14.42 5.69 1.71
N VAL A 165 -13.23 6.11 2.17
CA VAL A 165 -12.01 6.23 1.38
C VAL A 165 -10.95 5.30 1.92
N ALA A 166 -10.20 4.61 1.05
CA ALA A 166 -9.10 3.73 1.45
C ALA A 166 -7.76 4.32 1.05
N ILE A 167 -6.84 4.43 1.99
CA ILE A 167 -5.45 4.82 1.76
C ILE A 167 -4.60 3.55 1.72
N VAL A 168 -3.95 3.30 0.59
CA VAL A 168 -3.34 2.02 0.23
C VAL A 168 -1.82 2.14 0.14
N PRO A 169 -1.05 1.25 0.81
CA PRO A 169 0.40 1.22 0.73
C PRO A 169 0.89 0.52 -0.53
N GLY A 170 2.13 0.83 -0.93
CA GLY A 170 2.85 0.13 -1.98
C GLY A 170 4.35 0.40 -1.94
N LEU A 171 5.13 -0.44 -2.62
CA LEU A 171 6.56 -0.21 -2.88
C LEU A 171 6.73 0.69 -4.10
N ALA A 172 5.88 0.52 -5.10
CA ALA A 172 5.78 1.37 -6.28
C ALA A 172 4.34 1.38 -6.78
N PHE A 173 4.02 2.40 -7.55
CA PHE A 173 2.76 2.54 -8.28
C PHE A 173 3.05 2.95 -9.71
N ASP A 174 2.10 2.70 -10.61
CA ASP A 174 2.13 3.24 -11.94
C ASP A 174 0.98 4.23 -12.21
N ARG A 175 1.01 4.83 -13.40
CA ARG A 175 0.00 5.82 -13.80
C ARG A 175 -1.38 5.21 -14.07
N GLN A 176 -1.45 3.89 -14.24
CA GLN A 176 -2.71 3.16 -14.39
C GLN A 176 -3.31 2.72 -13.04
N GLY A 177 -2.63 3.02 -11.93
CA GLY A 177 -3.08 2.67 -10.58
C GLY A 177 -2.68 1.27 -10.11
N PHE A 178 -1.95 0.51 -10.91
CA PHE A 178 -1.36 -0.74 -10.43
C PHE A 178 -0.30 -0.47 -9.38
N ARG A 179 -0.12 -1.42 -8.48
CA ARG A 179 0.88 -1.30 -7.44
C ARG A 179 1.72 -2.59 -7.30
N LEU A 180 2.97 -2.41 -6.96
CA LEU A 180 3.80 -3.48 -6.45
C LEU A 180 3.81 -3.41 -4.91
N GLY A 181 3.17 -4.39 -4.27
CA GLY A 181 3.18 -4.54 -2.81
C GLY A 181 4.29 -5.49 -2.33
N TYR A 182 4.25 -5.82 -1.04
CA TYR A 182 5.22 -6.74 -0.40
C TYR A 182 5.05 -8.23 -0.79
N GLY A 183 3.96 -8.58 -1.48
CA GLY A 183 3.70 -9.93 -1.97
C GLY A 183 2.70 -10.75 -1.16
N GLY A 184 2.11 -10.19 -0.11
CA GLY A 184 1.09 -10.87 0.70
C GLY A 184 -0.31 -10.90 0.10
N GLY A 185 -0.59 -10.13 -0.98
CA GLY A 185 -1.89 -10.09 -1.67
C GLY A 185 -3.06 -9.47 -0.87
N PHE A 186 -2.83 -9.04 0.37
CA PHE A 186 -3.89 -8.53 1.26
C PHE A 186 -4.71 -7.38 0.66
N TYR A 187 -4.04 -6.43 0.04
CA TYR A 187 -4.73 -5.28 -0.56
C TYR A 187 -5.36 -5.61 -1.91
N ASP A 188 -4.92 -6.66 -2.61
CA ASP A 188 -5.60 -7.11 -3.85
C ASP A 188 -6.93 -7.76 -3.51
N VAL A 189 -6.94 -8.61 -2.47
CA VAL A 189 -8.19 -9.20 -1.94
C VAL A 189 -9.13 -8.11 -1.42
N PHE A 190 -8.61 -7.14 -0.66
CA PHE A 190 -9.40 -6.03 -0.15
C PHE A 190 -10.01 -5.17 -1.26
N LEU A 191 -9.20 -4.71 -2.21
CA LEU A 191 -9.63 -3.84 -3.30
C LEU A 191 -10.61 -4.52 -4.27
N ALA A 192 -10.54 -5.85 -4.40
CA ALA A 192 -11.48 -6.59 -5.24
C ALA A 192 -12.95 -6.45 -4.80
N GLY A 193 -13.18 -6.20 -3.50
CA GLY A 193 -14.53 -6.05 -2.93
C GLY A 193 -14.82 -4.66 -2.38
N PHE A 194 -13.91 -3.69 -2.51
CA PHE A 194 -14.08 -2.36 -1.95
C PHE A 194 -14.80 -1.43 -2.94
N PRO A 195 -16.03 -0.97 -2.64
CA PRO A 195 -16.80 -0.11 -3.56
C PRO A 195 -16.50 1.37 -3.41
N GLY A 196 -15.68 1.78 -2.41
CA GLY A 196 -15.31 3.17 -2.16
C GLY A 196 -14.11 3.60 -3.00
N VAL A 197 -13.67 4.85 -2.80
CA VAL A 197 -12.51 5.41 -3.49
C VAL A 197 -11.22 4.97 -2.82
N SER A 198 -10.25 4.52 -3.59
CA SER A 198 -8.94 4.07 -3.15
C SER A 198 -7.82 5.01 -3.61
N ILE A 199 -6.91 5.38 -2.69
CA ILE A 199 -5.79 6.29 -2.93
C ILE A 199 -4.49 5.59 -2.55
N GLY A 200 -3.64 5.32 -3.52
CA GLY A 200 -2.28 4.83 -3.30
C GLY A 200 -1.32 5.95 -2.93
N LEU A 201 -0.42 5.70 -1.99
CA LEU A 201 0.61 6.65 -1.60
C LEU A 201 1.99 6.16 -1.99
N CYS A 202 2.74 7.00 -2.70
CA CYS A 202 4.17 6.78 -2.93
C CYS A 202 4.90 8.12 -3.09
N ARG A 203 6.21 8.09 -2.92
CA ARG A 203 7.05 9.24 -3.30
C ARG A 203 7.23 9.24 -4.82
N GLU A 204 7.40 10.41 -5.44
CA GLU A 204 7.47 10.55 -6.90
C GLU A 204 8.48 9.59 -7.55
N ARG A 205 9.61 9.34 -6.91
CA ARG A 205 10.62 8.38 -7.37
C ARG A 205 10.13 6.92 -7.44
N GLN A 206 9.02 6.60 -6.80
CA GLN A 206 8.38 5.27 -6.78
C GLN A 206 7.19 5.19 -7.74
N LEU A 207 6.91 6.27 -8.49
CA LEU A 207 5.88 6.29 -9.52
C LEU A 207 6.53 6.02 -10.88
N CYS A 208 6.11 4.97 -11.56
CA CYS A 208 6.57 4.63 -12.92
C CYS A 208 5.47 4.84 -13.98
N ALA A 209 5.82 4.67 -15.24
CA ALA A 209 4.88 4.79 -16.34
C ALA A 209 3.90 3.60 -16.37
N SER A 210 4.42 2.37 -16.32
CA SER A 210 3.64 1.13 -16.36
C SER A 210 4.42 0.01 -15.65
N LEU A 211 3.77 -0.64 -14.68
CA LEU A 211 4.25 -1.87 -14.06
C LEU A 211 3.97 -3.10 -14.94
N ASP A 212 2.97 -3.01 -15.81
CA ASP A 212 2.64 -4.07 -16.77
C ASP A 212 3.74 -4.23 -17.83
N ASP A 213 4.25 -3.11 -18.37
CA ASP A 213 5.38 -3.11 -19.31
C ASP A 213 6.65 -3.72 -18.69
N LEU A 214 6.79 -3.64 -17.37
CA LEU A 214 7.86 -4.30 -16.62
C LEU A 214 7.61 -5.81 -16.39
N GLY A 215 6.45 -6.34 -16.80
CA GLY A 215 6.05 -7.73 -16.65
C GLY A 215 5.88 -8.15 -15.18
N VAL A 216 5.42 -7.22 -14.33
CA VAL A 216 5.25 -7.47 -12.89
C VAL A 216 3.79 -7.32 -12.43
N ILE A 217 2.83 -7.37 -13.35
CA ILE A 217 1.40 -7.39 -13.06
C ILE A 217 0.83 -8.77 -13.34
N ASP A 218 -0.01 -9.23 -12.44
CA ASP A 218 -0.75 -10.49 -12.55
C ASP A 218 -2.25 -10.22 -12.72
N PRO A 219 -3.04 -11.14 -13.29
CA PRO A 219 -4.48 -10.94 -13.57
C PRO A 219 -5.33 -10.61 -12.32
N HIS A 220 -4.88 -10.95 -11.13
CA HIS A 220 -5.59 -10.69 -9.88
C HIS A 220 -5.12 -9.41 -9.17
N ASP A 221 -4.05 -8.76 -9.65
CA ASP A 221 -3.63 -7.47 -9.11
C ASP A 221 -4.71 -6.40 -9.35
N ARG A 222 -4.99 -5.57 -8.34
CA ARG A 222 -6.04 -4.57 -8.37
C ARG A 222 -5.46 -3.17 -8.40
N ARG A 223 -6.10 -2.29 -9.18
CA ARG A 223 -5.74 -0.88 -9.28
C ARG A 223 -6.32 -0.09 -8.11
N VAL A 224 -5.65 1.00 -7.78
CA VAL A 224 -6.24 2.09 -6.99
C VAL A 224 -6.83 3.14 -7.93
N ASP A 225 -7.80 3.94 -7.46
CA ASP A 225 -8.43 4.98 -8.27
C ASP A 225 -7.54 6.19 -8.46
N PHE A 226 -6.73 6.51 -7.44
CA PHE A 226 -5.80 7.62 -7.48
C PHE A 226 -4.44 7.20 -6.90
N VAL A 227 -3.37 7.81 -7.43
CA VAL A 227 -2.03 7.75 -6.83
C VAL A 227 -1.61 9.16 -6.46
N VAL A 228 -1.21 9.36 -5.19
CA VAL A 228 -0.77 10.65 -4.67
C VAL A 228 0.72 10.60 -4.35
N THR A 229 1.47 11.54 -4.92
CA THR A 229 2.87 11.80 -4.63
C THR A 229 3.05 13.20 -4.04
N GLU A 230 4.25 13.57 -3.64
CA GLU A 230 4.57 14.95 -3.22
C GLU A 230 4.50 15.96 -4.37
N GLN A 231 4.44 15.49 -5.63
CA GLN A 231 4.41 16.37 -6.80
C GLN A 231 3.03 16.45 -7.44
N ARG A 232 2.27 15.35 -7.46
CA ARG A 232 1.01 15.26 -8.21
C ARG A 232 -0.01 14.30 -7.63
N VAL A 233 -1.24 14.39 -8.16
CA VAL A 233 -2.27 13.38 -8.06
C VAL A 233 -2.48 12.80 -9.45
N VAL A 234 -2.44 11.49 -9.58
CA VAL A 234 -2.69 10.75 -10.82
C VAL A 234 -4.01 10.01 -10.67
N SER A 235 -4.94 10.20 -11.60
CA SER A 235 -6.17 9.39 -11.70
C SER A 235 -5.89 8.19 -12.58
N SER A 236 -6.22 6.99 -12.11
CA SER A 236 -6.11 5.75 -12.88
C SER A 236 -7.29 5.53 -13.83
N ALA A 237 -8.38 6.30 -13.69
CA ALA A 237 -9.48 6.26 -14.62
C ALA A 237 -9.01 6.73 -16.00
N SER A 238 -9.17 5.88 -17.01
CA SER A 238 -8.95 6.27 -18.41
C SER A 238 -9.84 7.47 -18.75
N PRO A 239 -9.37 8.48 -19.50
CA PRO A 239 -10.17 9.66 -19.86
C PRO A 239 -11.43 9.33 -20.67
N ALA A 240 -11.68 8.07 -21.01
CA ALA A 240 -12.83 7.60 -21.80
C ALA A 240 -14.13 7.39 -20.99
N SER A 241 -14.13 7.56 -19.67
CA SER A 241 -15.31 7.30 -18.81
C SER A 241 -16.02 8.55 -18.27
N ILE A 242 -15.69 9.73 -18.81
CA ILE A 242 -16.32 11.00 -18.41
C ILE A 242 -17.24 11.53 -19.54
N VAL A 243 -17.97 10.65 -20.20
CA VAL A 243 -19.06 11.05 -21.10
C VAL A 243 -20.23 10.10 -20.86
N GLY A 244 -21.13 10.53 -20.03
CA GLY A 244 -22.39 9.86 -19.75
C GLY A 244 -23.24 10.71 -18.83
#